data_57a8499a95ff60fa7d512138a0ee9e1a
#
_entry.id   57a8499a95ff60fa7d512138a0ee9e1a
#
_cell.length_a   1.000
_cell.length_b   1.000
_cell.length_c   1.000
_cell.angle_alpha   90.00
_cell.angle_beta   90.00
_cell.angle_gamma   90.00
#
_symmetry.space_group_name_H-M   'P 1'
#
loop_
_entity.id
_entity.type
_entity.pdbx_description
1 polymer ?
#
loop_
_entity_poly.entity_id
_entity_poly.type
_entity_poly.pdbx_seq_one_letter_code
_entity_poly.pdbx_strand_id
1 'polypeptide(L)'
;MDESVHDAFVEKLQAKLASVTVGHALEEGVDIGPVASEVQLNENLAWIERGVKEGATLLCGGERLDMPTPGFYMSPALFVDTDNDMAINREELFAPIACVIRAKDYEHALSILNDTNFGLTAGIVTQSLATASDFKKRAVSGCVMVNLPTAGTDYHVPFGGRKDSSFGPREQGQYAREFYTTVKTTYLQA
;
A
#
# COMPACT_ATOMS: atom_id res chain seq x y z
N MET A 1 -9.76 7.67 -5.01
CA MET A 1 -10.32 8.79 -4.19
C MET A 1 -11.59 9.29 -4.86
N ASP A 2 -12.69 9.43 -4.10
CA ASP A 2 -13.94 10.01 -4.61
C ASP A 2 -13.70 11.42 -5.16
N GLU A 3 -14.24 11.72 -6.35
CA GLU A 3 -13.96 12.98 -7.06
C GLU A 3 -14.41 14.21 -6.29
N SER A 4 -15.45 14.10 -5.46
CA SER A 4 -15.96 15.22 -4.68
C SER A 4 -15.00 15.74 -3.60
N VAL A 5 -14.05 14.92 -3.17
CA VAL A 5 -13.04 15.25 -2.14
C VAL A 5 -11.61 15.13 -2.67
N HIS A 6 -11.43 14.74 -3.93
CA HIS A 6 -10.13 14.44 -4.53
C HIS A 6 -9.15 15.61 -4.40
N ASP A 7 -9.52 16.81 -4.87
CA ASP A 7 -8.58 17.92 -4.96
C ASP A 7 -8.19 18.43 -3.55
N ALA A 8 -9.14 18.50 -2.62
CA ALA A 8 -8.86 18.85 -1.24
C ALA A 8 -8.01 17.79 -0.52
N PHE A 9 -8.15 16.51 -0.89
CA PHE A 9 -7.31 15.44 -0.37
C PHE A 9 -5.89 15.54 -0.91
N VAL A 10 -5.73 15.75 -2.23
CA VAL A 10 -4.41 15.88 -2.89
C VAL A 10 -3.64 17.06 -2.30
N GLU A 11 -4.28 18.22 -2.13
CA GLU A 11 -3.66 19.39 -1.50
C GLU A 11 -3.12 19.08 -0.10
N LYS A 12 -3.94 18.44 0.75
CA LYS A 12 -3.53 18.06 2.10
C LYS A 12 -2.43 17.01 2.10
N LEU A 13 -2.48 16.04 1.18
CA LEU A 13 -1.47 15.00 1.06
C LEU A 13 -0.13 15.61 0.62
N GLN A 14 -0.13 16.50 -0.37
CA GLN A 14 1.06 17.23 -0.80
C GLN A 14 1.67 18.05 0.35
N ALA A 15 0.85 18.79 1.10
CA ALA A 15 1.31 19.53 2.27
C ALA A 15 1.90 18.61 3.35
N LYS A 16 1.29 17.42 3.57
CA LYS A 16 1.83 16.42 4.49
C LYS A 16 3.16 15.87 4.01
N LEU A 17 3.30 15.54 2.73
CA LEU A 17 4.56 15.05 2.16
C LEU A 17 5.68 16.08 2.27
N ALA A 18 5.39 17.36 2.10
CA ALA A 18 6.36 18.44 2.28
C ALA A 18 6.89 18.55 3.74
N SER A 19 6.17 18.01 4.72
CA SER A 19 6.59 17.96 6.13
C SER A 19 7.32 16.66 6.51
N VAL A 20 7.45 15.72 5.60
CA VAL A 20 8.13 14.43 5.85
C VAL A 20 9.64 14.63 5.82
N THR A 21 10.31 14.18 6.86
CA THR A 21 11.77 14.23 6.98
C THR A 21 12.38 12.92 6.52
N VAL A 22 13.21 12.97 5.49
CA VAL A 22 14.01 11.83 5.02
C VAL A 22 15.41 11.93 5.65
N GLY A 23 15.93 10.83 6.21
CA GLY A 23 17.23 10.85 6.84
C GLY A 23 17.67 9.47 7.35
N HIS A 24 18.70 9.43 8.19
CA HIS A 24 19.15 8.18 8.80
C HIS A 24 18.09 7.63 9.77
N ALA A 25 17.71 6.37 9.61
CA ALA A 25 16.55 5.78 10.29
C ALA A 25 16.64 5.74 11.83
N LEU A 26 17.82 5.94 12.42
CA LEU A 26 18.03 6.00 13.87
C LEU A 26 18.09 7.45 14.41
N GLU A 27 17.99 8.46 13.57
CA GLU A 27 17.95 9.86 13.99
C GLU A 27 16.55 10.24 14.45
N GLU A 28 16.47 11.02 15.52
CA GLU A 28 15.21 11.50 16.05
C GLU A 28 14.55 12.49 15.06
N GLY A 29 13.25 12.35 14.85
CA GLY A 29 12.48 13.21 13.93
C GLY A 29 12.57 12.82 12.46
N VAL A 30 13.22 11.71 12.12
CA VAL A 30 13.21 11.13 10.77
C VAL A 30 11.97 10.26 10.59
N ASP A 31 11.21 10.54 9.53
CA ASP A 31 10.00 9.80 9.17
C ASP A 31 10.31 8.64 8.20
N ILE A 32 11.24 8.84 7.26
CA ILE A 32 11.58 7.87 6.20
C ILE A 32 13.11 7.68 6.16
N GLY A 33 13.53 6.44 6.31
CA GLY A 33 14.92 6.00 6.17
C GLY A 33 15.37 5.81 4.71
N PRO A 34 16.61 5.34 4.50
CA PRO A 34 17.10 5.02 3.17
C PRO A 34 16.40 3.81 2.57
N VAL A 35 16.38 3.73 1.26
CA VAL A 35 16.01 2.53 0.50
C VAL A 35 17.01 1.41 0.77
N ALA A 36 16.57 0.16 0.73
CA ALA A 36 17.35 -0.99 1.17
C ALA A 36 18.67 -1.23 0.41
N SER A 37 18.75 -0.82 -0.87
CA SER A 37 19.93 -1.00 -1.71
C SER A 37 19.97 0.00 -2.86
N GLU A 38 21.15 0.13 -3.50
CA GLU A 38 21.29 0.94 -4.71
C GLU A 38 20.47 0.40 -5.89
N VAL A 39 20.36 -0.92 -5.99
CA VAL A 39 19.53 -1.56 -7.02
C VAL A 39 18.08 -1.13 -6.85
N GLN A 40 17.54 -1.23 -5.64
CA GLN A 40 16.17 -0.81 -5.36
C GLN A 40 15.96 0.69 -5.58
N LEU A 41 16.93 1.54 -5.23
CA LEU A 41 16.84 2.97 -5.50
C LEU A 41 16.75 3.25 -7.01
N ASN A 42 17.60 2.60 -7.81
CA ASN A 42 17.59 2.78 -9.26
C ASN A 42 16.29 2.25 -9.90
N GLU A 43 15.77 1.15 -9.41
CA GLU A 43 14.45 0.63 -9.82
C GLU A 43 13.33 1.60 -9.46
N ASN A 44 13.35 2.17 -8.25
CA ASN A 44 12.35 3.17 -7.84
C ASN A 44 12.38 4.41 -8.74
N LEU A 45 13.57 4.90 -9.08
CA LEU A 45 13.71 6.04 -10.01
C LEU A 45 13.22 5.70 -11.42
N ALA A 46 13.47 4.48 -11.89
CA ALA A 46 12.95 4.01 -13.17
C ALA A 46 11.40 3.93 -13.16
N TRP A 47 10.79 3.56 -12.03
CA TRP A 47 9.34 3.60 -11.88
C TRP A 47 8.77 5.03 -11.92
N ILE A 48 9.48 6.02 -11.37
CA ILE A 48 9.09 7.43 -11.51
C ILE A 48 9.06 7.84 -12.99
N GLU A 49 10.15 7.55 -13.73
CA GLU A 49 10.20 7.84 -15.15
C GLU A 49 9.10 7.13 -15.95
N ARG A 50 8.83 5.88 -15.61
CA ARG A 50 7.80 5.08 -16.26
C ARG A 50 6.41 5.66 -16.03
N GLY A 51 6.07 6.04 -14.79
CA GLY A 51 4.78 6.66 -14.47
C GLY A 51 4.54 7.94 -15.29
N VAL A 52 5.56 8.79 -15.40
CA VAL A 52 5.48 10.00 -16.24
C VAL A 52 5.30 9.65 -17.71
N LYS A 53 6.01 8.64 -18.25
CA LYS A 53 5.86 8.18 -19.63
C LYS A 53 4.48 7.58 -19.93
N GLU A 54 3.87 6.94 -18.96
CA GLU A 54 2.51 6.40 -19.07
C GLU A 54 1.42 7.49 -18.97
N GLY A 55 1.79 8.73 -18.67
CA GLY A 55 0.90 9.89 -18.65
C GLY A 55 0.45 10.33 -17.27
N ALA A 56 0.94 9.73 -16.20
CA ALA A 56 0.68 10.19 -14.83
C ALA A 56 1.38 11.53 -14.56
N THR A 57 0.75 12.39 -13.78
CA THR A 57 1.32 13.66 -13.34
C THR A 57 2.10 13.45 -12.04
N LEU A 58 3.44 13.57 -12.09
CA LEU A 58 4.26 13.61 -10.88
C LEU A 58 4.08 14.99 -10.21
N LEU A 59 3.34 15.03 -9.11
CA LEU A 59 3.02 16.27 -8.41
C LEU A 59 4.18 16.76 -7.52
N CYS A 60 4.90 15.85 -6.87
CA CYS A 60 6.09 16.18 -6.07
C CYS A 60 6.96 14.94 -5.80
N GLY A 61 8.22 15.18 -5.43
CA GLY A 61 9.19 14.17 -5.01
C GLY A 61 9.68 13.25 -6.14
N GLY A 62 10.16 12.08 -5.78
CA GLY A 62 10.67 11.09 -6.73
C GLY A 62 12.11 11.28 -7.15
N GLU A 63 12.86 12.07 -6.40
CA GLU A 63 14.26 12.41 -6.71
C GLU A 63 15.21 11.68 -5.76
N ARG A 64 16.40 11.33 -6.24
CA ARG A 64 17.52 10.92 -5.39
C ARG A 64 17.94 12.08 -4.50
N LEU A 65 18.14 11.81 -3.22
CA LEU A 65 18.62 12.80 -2.27
C LEU A 65 20.08 12.53 -1.92
N ASP A 66 20.89 13.60 -1.88
CA ASP A 66 22.25 13.57 -1.37
C ASP A 66 22.22 13.98 0.12
N MET A 67 22.51 13.01 0.98
CA MET A 67 22.40 13.17 2.41
C MET A 67 23.78 13.12 3.10
N PRO A 68 23.96 13.79 4.26
CA PRO A 68 25.23 13.75 4.99
C PRO A 68 25.66 12.35 5.42
N THR A 69 24.72 11.48 5.70
CA THR A 69 24.95 10.08 6.06
C THR A 69 24.94 9.20 4.82
N PRO A 70 25.91 8.29 4.63
CA PRO A 70 25.90 7.35 3.51
C PRO A 70 24.62 6.52 3.46
N GLY A 71 23.98 6.43 2.30
CA GLY A 71 22.76 5.66 2.12
C GLY A 71 22.11 5.92 0.76
N PHE A 72 21.03 5.20 0.48
CA PHE A 72 20.30 5.25 -0.78
C PHE A 72 18.98 5.99 -0.55
N TYR A 73 19.04 7.32 -0.52
CA TYR A 73 17.89 8.16 -0.18
C TYR A 73 17.15 8.66 -1.40
N MET A 74 15.82 8.72 -1.30
CA MET A 74 14.97 9.38 -2.26
C MET A 74 13.83 10.13 -1.58
N SER A 75 13.35 11.19 -2.19
CA SER A 75 12.16 11.89 -1.72
C SER A 75 10.90 11.08 -2.03
N PRO A 76 9.91 11.03 -1.12
CA PRO A 76 8.65 10.36 -1.39
C PRO A 76 7.92 11.05 -2.55
N ALA A 77 7.39 10.25 -3.47
CA ALA A 77 6.74 10.71 -4.69
C ALA A 77 5.22 10.64 -4.60
N LEU A 78 4.55 11.62 -5.16
CA LEU A 78 3.11 11.66 -5.31
C LEU A 78 2.73 11.81 -6.78
N PHE A 79 2.03 10.82 -7.31
CA PHE A 79 1.40 10.89 -8.61
C PHE A 79 -0.09 11.17 -8.51
N VAL A 80 -0.57 12.03 -9.39
CA VAL A 80 -2.00 12.29 -9.61
C VAL A 80 -2.34 12.04 -11.09
N ASP A 81 -3.63 12.12 -11.44
CA ASP A 81 -4.12 11.82 -12.79
C ASP A 81 -3.69 10.43 -13.28
N THR A 82 -3.61 9.49 -12.35
CA THR A 82 -3.25 8.11 -12.67
C THR A 82 -4.49 7.29 -13.00
N ASP A 83 -4.29 6.28 -13.84
CA ASP A 83 -5.31 5.30 -14.21
C ASP A 83 -4.96 3.92 -13.66
N ASN A 84 -5.99 3.09 -13.39
CA ASN A 84 -5.80 1.76 -12.84
C ASN A 84 -5.01 0.82 -13.77
N ASP A 85 -4.94 1.10 -15.08
CA ASP A 85 -4.21 0.29 -16.06
C ASP A 85 -2.72 0.67 -16.17
N MET A 86 -2.30 1.79 -15.58
CA MET A 86 -0.88 2.17 -15.54
C MET A 86 -0.07 1.17 -14.72
N ALA A 87 1.12 0.83 -15.18
CA ALA A 87 1.97 -0.15 -14.51
C ALA A 87 2.33 0.24 -13.08
N ILE A 88 2.51 1.54 -12.81
CA ILE A 88 2.77 2.05 -11.44
C ILE A 88 1.64 1.75 -10.44
N ASN A 89 0.42 1.44 -10.93
CA ASN A 89 -0.74 1.05 -10.11
C ASN A 89 -0.98 -0.46 -10.12
N ARG A 90 -0.36 -1.21 -11.05
CA ARG A 90 -0.52 -2.65 -11.19
C ARG A 90 0.57 -3.46 -10.53
N GLU A 91 1.78 -2.90 -10.39
CA GLU A 91 2.94 -3.60 -9.86
C GLU A 91 3.19 -3.25 -8.39
N GLU A 92 3.81 -4.16 -7.65
CA GLU A 92 4.23 -3.95 -6.27
C GLU A 92 5.63 -3.33 -6.25
N LEU A 93 5.72 -2.01 -6.10
CA LEU A 93 6.95 -1.25 -6.31
C LEU A 93 7.94 -1.32 -5.14
N PHE A 94 7.49 -1.56 -3.92
CA PHE A 94 8.29 -1.44 -2.68
C PHE A 94 9.05 -0.12 -2.55
N ALA A 95 8.40 0.97 -2.92
CA ALA A 95 8.98 2.31 -3.03
C ALA A 95 8.15 3.32 -2.25
N PRO A 96 8.72 4.44 -1.81
CA PRO A 96 7.95 5.55 -1.23
C PRO A 96 7.22 6.34 -2.34
N ILE A 97 6.37 5.66 -3.07
CA ILE A 97 5.57 6.21 -4.18
C ILE A 97 4.10 6.04 -3.84
N ALA A 98 3.33 7.10 -3.96
CA ALA A 98 1.88 7.09 -3.82
C ALA A 98 1.22 7.58 -5.11
N CYS A 99 0.15 6.89 -5.50
CA CYS A 99 -0.66 7.25 -6.67
C CYS A 99 -2.09 7.54 -6.24
N VAL A 100 -2.70 8.58 -6.79
CA VAL A 100 -4.09 8.94 -6.53
C VAL A 100 -4.90 8.77 -7.81
N ILE A 101 -5.81 7.80 -7.81
CA ILE A 101 -6.77 7.57 -8.88
C ILE A 101 -8.08 8.27 -8.52
N ARG A 102 -8.65 9.03 -9.45
CA ARG A 102 -9.95 9.69 -9.31
C ARG A 102 -11.07 8.68 -9.56
N ALA A 103 -12.01 8.57 -8.63
CA ALA A 103 -13.18 7.71 -8.76
C ALA A 103 -14.45 8.56 -8.75
N LYS A 104 -15.39 8.27 -9.64
CA LYS A 104 -16.65 9.00 -9.79
C LYS A 104 -17.55 8.90 -8.56
N ASP A 105 -17.54 7.73 -7.94
CA ASP A 105 -18.40 7.39 -6.81
C ASP A 105 -17.82 6.18 -6.05
N TYR A 106 -18.51 5.75 -5.01
CA TYR A 106 -18.14 4.59 -4.20
C TYR A 106 -18.05 3.30 -5.01
N GLU A 107 -18.99 3.04 -5.91
CA GLU A 107 -19.00 1.81 -6.72
C GLU A 107 -17.80 1.77 -7.67
N HIS A 108 -17.47 2.88 -8.28
CA HIS A 108 -16.27 2.99 -9.12
C HIS A 108 -14.99 2.85 -8.29
N ALA A 109 -14.91 3.48 -7.11
CA ALA A 109 -13.76 3.32 -6.22
C ALA A 109 -13.57 1.86 -5.78
N LEU A 110 -14.65 1.15 -5.44
CA LEU A 110 -14.61 -0.26 -5.07
C LEU A 110 -14.22 -1.16 -6.24
N SER A 111 -14.66 -0.85 -7.46
CA SER A 111 -14.26 -1.59 -8.66
C SER A 111 -12.77 -1.47 -8.92
N ILE A 112 -12.20 -0.26 -8.83
CA ILE A 112 -10.75 -0.01 -8.96
C ILE A 112 -9.97 -0.78 -7.88
N LEU A 113 -10.41 -0.69 -6.62
CA LEU A 113 -9.77 -1.38 -5.50
C LEU A 113 -9.70 -2.89 -5.70
N ASN A 114 -10.74 -3.48 -6.27
CA ASN A 114 -10.81 -4.92 -6.50
C ASN A 114 -10.15 -5.38 -7.80
N ASP A 115 -9.91 -4.47 -8.73
CA ASP A 115 -9.29 -4.76 -10.02
C ASP A 115 -7.75 -4.65 -9.93
N THR A 116 -7.16 -5.60 -9.24
CA THR A 116 -5.71 -5.81 -9.09
C THR A 116 -5.43 -7.27 -8.83
N ASN A 117 -4.22 -7.73 -9.11
CA ASN A 117 -3.74 -9.07 -8.75
C ASN A 117 -3.45 -9.20 -7.26
N PHE A 118 -3.34 -8.12 -6.54
CA PHE A 118 -3.02 -8.08 -5.11
C PHE A 118 -4.26 -7.94 -4.23
N GLY A 119 -4.11 -8.27 -2.95
CA GLY A 119 -5.21 -8.21 -2.01
C GLY A 119 -4.74 -8.38 -0.56
N LEU A 120 -3.65 -7.71 -0.16
CA LEU A 120 -3.18 -7.78 1.23
C LEU A 120 -4.06 -6.95 2.15
N THR A 121 -4.06 -5.64 1.95
CA THR A 121 -4.81 -4.70 2.77
C THR A 121 -5.67 -3.77 1.93
N ALA A 122 -6.81 -3.36 2.47
CA ALA A 122 -7.66 -2.32 1.90
C ALA A 122 -8.26 -1.47 3.02
N GLY A 123 -8.46 -0.18 2.75
CA GLY A 123 -9.04 0.73 3.73
C GLY A 123 -10.09 1.65 3.13
N ILE A 124 -11.04 2.05 3.96
CA ILE A 124 -12.03 3.08 3.64
C ILE A 124 -12.11 4.10 4.79
N VAL A 125 -12.26 5.36 4.42
CA VAL A 125 -12.60 6.42 5.38
C VAL A 125 -14.02 6.89 5.08
N THR A 126 -14.94 6.69 6.00
CA THR A 126 -16.35 7.03 5.84
C THR A 126 -17.05 7.25 7.17
N GLN A 127 -18.06 8.12 7.20
CA GLN A 127 -18.98 8.29 8.33
C GLN A 127 -20.25 7.45 8.18
N SER A 128 -20.48 6.84 7.02
CA SER A 128 -21.64 6.00 6.74
C SER A 128 -21.42 4.58 7.22
N LEU A 129 -22.20 4.13 8.21
CA LEU A 129 -22.18 2.75 8.69
C LEU A 129 -22.62 1.77 7.58
N ALA A 130 -23.55 2.18 6.72
CA ALA A 130 -24.01 1.37 5.60
C ALA A 130 -22.86 1.13 4.60
N THR A 131 -22.15 2.20 4.20
CA THR A 131 -20.98 2.11 3.31
C THR A 131 -19.85 1.29 3.94
N ALA A 132 -19.56 1.50 5.22
CA ALA A 132 -18.57 0.71 5.94
C ALA A 132 -18.91 -0.79 5.97
N SER A 133 -20.19 -1.13 6.19
CA SER A 133 -20.68 -2.51 6.22
C SER A 133 -20.65 -3.18 4.85
N ASP A 134 -20.96 -2.44 3.80
CA ASP A 134 -20.87 -2.91 2.42
C ASP A 134 -19.41 -3.13 2.00
N PHE A 135 -18.54 -2.17 2.28
CA PHE A 135 -17.12 -2.26 1.98
C PHE A 135 -16.45 -3.50 2.60
N LYS A 136 -16.71 -3.78 3.87
CA LYS A 136 -16.19 -4.97 4.56
C LYS A 136 -16.57 -6.28 3.86
N LYS A 137 -17.72 -6.33 3.20
CA LYS A 137 -18.20 -7.53 2.50
C LYS A 137 -17.63 -7.65 1.10
N ARG A 138 -17.47 -6.52 0.41
CA ARG A 138 -17.18 -6.49 -1.02
C ARG A 138 -15.71 -6.23 -1.36
N ALA A 139 -14.92 -5.67 -0.44
CA ALA A 139 -13.46 -5.54 -0.63
C ALA A 139 -12.81 -6.92 -0.69
N VAL A 140 -12.09 -7.20 -1.80
CA VAL A 140 -11.41 -8.47 -2.03
C VAL A 140 -9.97 -8.37 -1.51
N SER A 141 -9.82 -8.18 -0.21
CA SER A 141 -8.53 -8.11 0.48
C SER A 141 -8.55 -8.98 1.74
N GLY A 142 -7.38 -9.39 2.19
CA GLY A 142 -7.24 -10.21 3.37
C GLY A 142 -7.51 -9.45 4.66
N CYS A 143 -7.04 -8.21 4.74
CA CYS A 143 -7.23 -7.31 5.85
C CYS A 143 -7.99 -6.07 5.37
N VAL A 144 -9.07 -5.72 6.05
CA VAL A 144 -9.94 -4.58 5.68
C VAL A 144 -10.07 -3.65 6.88
N MET A 145 -9.71 -2.39 6.67
CA MET A 145 -9.73 -1.34 7.68
C MET A 145 -10.83 -0.31 7.38
N VAL A 146 -11.51 0.16 8.40
CA VAL A 146 -12.48 1.25 8.30
C VAL A 146 -12.06 2.35 9.26
N ASN A 147 -11.75 3.53 8.75
CA ASN A 147 -11.28 4.69 9.52
C ASN A 147 -9.99 4.41 10.33
N LEU A 148 -9.18 3.48 9.87
CA LEU A 148 -7.90 3.09 10.45
C LEU A 148 -6.83 3.05 9.37
N PRO A 149 -5.54 3.22 9.73
CA PRO A 149 -4.44 2.98 8.83
C PRO A 149 -4.42 1.54 8.30
N THR A 150 -3.95 1.34 7.09
CA THR A 150 -3.80 0.00 6.47
C THR A 150 -2.51 -0.71 6.89
N ALA A 151 -1.62 -0.03 7.59
CA ALA A 151 -0.40 -0.58 8.18
C ALA A 151 -0.59 -0.89 9.67
N GLY A 152 0.13 -1.91 10.15
CA GLY A 152 0.10 -2.33 11.55
C GLY A 152 -1.09 -3.24 11.88
N THR A 153 -0.85 -4.54 11.88
CA THR A 153 -1.81 -5.54 12.36
C THR A 153 -1.34 -6.11 13.68
N ASP A 154 -2.29 -6.36 14.58
CA ASP A 154 -1.99 -6.98 15.86
C ASP A 154 -1.56 -8.44 15.69
N TYR A 155 -0.55 -8.87 16.45
CA TYR A 155 -0.01 -10.24 16.38
C TYR A 155 -1.01 -11.35 16.76
N HIS A 156 -2.08 -11.01 17.44
CA HIS A 156 -3.08 -11.98 17.92
C HIS A 156 -4.26 -12.18 16.96
N VAL A 157 -4.29 -11.45 15.86
CA VAL A 157 -5.32 -11.60 14.81
C VAL A 157 -4.76 -12.31 13.58
N PRO A 158 -5.59 -13.04 12.82
CA PRO A 158 -5.15 -13.67 11.60
C PRO A 158 -4.67 -12.63 10.57
N PHE A 159 -3.45 -12.78 10.07
CA PHE A 159 -2.88 -11.90 9.06
C PHE A 159 -2.61 -12.66 7.77
N GLY A 160 -2.87 -12.04 6.64
CA GLY A 160 -2.56 -12.54 5.32
C GLY A 160 -3.46 -11.93 4.24
N GLY A 161 -3.02 -12.03 3.01
CA GLY A 161 -3.69 -11.49 1.84
C GLY A 161 -4.69 -12.46 1.19
N ARG A 162 -5.16 -12.03 0.04
CA ARG A 162 -5.86 -12.81 -0.98
C ARG A 162 -5.11 -12.64 -2.30
N LYS A 163 -5.54 -13.35 -3.32
CA LYS A 163 -4.94 -13.32 -4.67
C LYS A 163 -3.42 -13.58 -4.56
N ASP A 164 -2.59 -12.84 -5.29
CA ASP A 164 -1.14 -13.03 -5.33
C ASP A 164 -0.40 -12.50 -4.09
N SER A 165 -1.12 -11.84 -3.16
CA SER A 165 -0.51 -11.30 -1.91
C SER A 165 -0.28 -12.35 -0.83
N SER A 166 -0.74 -13.58 -0.96
CA SER A 166 -0.50 -14.64 0.03
C SER A 166 -0.55 -16.02 -0.59
N PHE A 167 0.28 -16.89 -0.06
CA PHE A 167 0.31 -18.31 -0.35
C PHE A 167 0.04 -19.10 0.94
N GLY A 168 -0.96 -19.99 0.91
CA GLY A 168 -1.29 -20.85 2.05
C GLY A 168 -2.24 -20.20 3.09
N PRO A 169 -2.29 -20.79 4.30
CA PRO A 169 -3.17 -20.36 5.38
C PRO A 169 -2.71 -19.03 5.99
N ARG A 170 -3.61 -18.44 6.81
CA ARG A 170 -3.31 -17.21 7.56
C ARG A 170 -2.20 -17.42 8.57
N GLU A 171 -1.33 -16.42 8.70
CA GLU A 171 -0.36 -16.29 9.78
C GLU A 171 -0.99 -15.63 11.00
N GLN A 172 -0.33 -15.74 12.13
CA GLN A 172 -0.66 -15.09 13.40
C GLN A 172 -1.96 -15.57 14.06
N GLY A 173 -2.13 -15.17 15.30
CA GLY A 173 -3.28 -15.58 16.12
C GLY A 173 -3.43 -17.10 16.19
N GLN A 174 -4.67 -17.57 16.26
CA GLN A 174 -4.96 -19.01 16.31
C GLN A 174 -4.59 -19.78 15.02
N TYR A 175 -4.47 -19.08 13.89
CA TYR A 175 -4.13 -19.67 12.60
C TYR A 175 -2.62 -19.96 12.46
N ALA A 176 -1.78 -19.40 13.31
CA ALA A 176 -0.34 -19.70 13.32
C ALA A 176 -0.08 -21.22 13.46
N ARG A 177 -0.95 -21.93 14.19
CA ARG A 177 -0.86 -23.38 14.33
C ARG A 177 -0.99 -24.08 12.97
N GLU A 178 -1.96 -23.70 12.15
CA GLU A 178 -2.17 -24.28 10.81
C GLU A 178 -1.03 -23.89 9.85
N PHE A 179 -0.53 -22.68 9.97
CA PHE A 179 0.56 -22.18 9.14
C PHE A 179 1.89 -22.93 9.40
N TYR A 180 2.22 -23.20 10.68
CA TYR A 180 3.49 -23.81 11.05
C TYR A 180 3.45 -25.33 11.20
N THR A 181 2.32 -26.00 10.97
CA THR A 181 2.16 -27.45 11.14
C THR A 181 1.49 -28.08 9.95
N THR A 182 1.71 -29.39 9.80
CA THR A 182 0.99 -30.22 8.84
C THR A 182 0.13 -31.26 9.55
N VAL A 183 -1.02 -31.58 8.97
CA VAL A 183 -1.91 -32.61 9.49
C VAL A 183 -1.44 -33.99 8.98
N LYS A 184 -1.29 -34.96 9.91
CA LYS A 184 -1.05 -36.36 9.60
C LYS A 184 -2.11 -37.23 10.24
N THR A 185 -2.81 -38.00 9.41
CA THR A 185 -3.80 -38.97 9.89
C THR A 185 -3.15 -40.36 9.94
N THR A 186 -3.30 -41.06 11.07
CA THR A 186 -2.77 -42.41 11.25
C THR A 186 -3.88 -43.32 11.75
N TYR A 187 -4.05 -44.46 11.11
CA TYR A 187 -4.89 -45.56 11.59
C TYR A 187 -3.97 -46.67 12.08
N LEU A 188 -4.26 -47.17 13.31
CA LEU A 188 -3.54 -48.27 13.92
C LEU A 188 -4.56 -49.35 14.37
N GLN A 189 -4.30 -50.57 14.00
CA GLN A 189 -5.02 -51.76 14.50
C GLN A 189 -4.01 -52.64 15.27
N ALA A 190 -4.32 -52.90 16.54
CA ALA A 190 -3.55 -53.83 17.38
C ALA A 190 -4.01 -55.28 17.16
#